data_52630cc9658c0e10a23947fc22498011
#
_entry.id   52630cc9658c0e10a23947fc22498011
#
_cell.length_a   1.000
_cell.length_b   1.000
_cell.length_c   1.000
_cell.angle_alpha   90.00
_cell.angle_beta   90.00
_cell.angle_gamma   90.00
#
_symmetry.space_group_name_H-M   'P 1'
#
loop_
_entity.id
_entity.type
_entity.pdbx_description
1 polymer ?
#
loop_
_entity_poly.entity_id
_entity_poly.type
_entity_poly.pdbx_seq_one_letter_code
_entity_poly.pdbx_strand_id
1 'polypeptide(L)'
;MKRQPTSLGCFLCGKDNPHGLHVFWTQDDKAKTVLCETEISENYRSYPGVVHGGVVAALLDETAGRAIIMDNGPDALMVTLKLEVVYKKVTPTNTKLKIYGRVKKTGTSRAVVEGEIVLPDGSVSAAATALIVKPPAGLLAGWTEEEAEWRRTSAKE
;
A
#
# COMPACT_ATOMS: atom_id res chain seq x y z
N MET A 1 -0.15 4.56 16.76
CA MET A 1 -0.19 4.41 15.28
C MET A 1 -1.50 5.00 14.78
N LYS A 2 -1.47 5.84 13.78
CA LYS A 2 -2.64 6.50 13.18
C LYS A 2 -3.10 5.75 11.94
N ARG A 3 -4.42 5.49 11.81
CA ARG A 3 -4.97 4.87 10.61
C ARG A 3 -4.96 5.87 9.44
N GLN A 4 -4.54 5.40 8.27
CA GLN A 4 -4.59 6.18 7.05
C GLN A 4 -5.97 6.10 6.37
N PRO A 5 -6.31 7.08 5.49
CA PRO A 5 -7.59 7.08 4.78
C PRO A 5 -7.77 5.85 3.90
N THR A 6 -9.04 5.54 3.63
CA THR A 6 -9.46 4.46 2.73
C THR A 6 -10.38 5.00 1.65
N SER A 7 -10.52 4.28 0.55
CA SER A 7 -11.41 4.62 -0.57
C SER A 7 -12.66 3.73 -0.61
N LEU A 8 -13.51 3.92 -1.61
CA LEU A 8 -14.69 3.09 -1.85
C LEU A 8 -14.37 1.91 -2.77
N GLY A 9 -13.79 2.19 -3.94
CA GLY A 9 -13.65 1.22 -5.03
C GLY A 9 -12.24 0.67 -5.26
N CYS A 10 -11.21 1.13 -4.53
CA CYS A 10 -9.84 0.64 -4.70
C CYS A 10 -9.74 -0.87 -4.50
N PHE A 11 -8.97 -1.54 -5.36
CA PHE A 11 -8.71 -2.98 -5.25
C PHE A 11 -8.05 -3.37 -3.92
N LEU A 12 -7.22 -2.53 -3.33
CA LEU A 12 -6.53 -2.82 -2.07
C LEU A 12 -7.37 -2.44 -0.84
N CYS A 13 -7.75 -1.16 -0.74
CA CYS A 13 -8.35 -0.60 0.46
C CYS A 13 -9.84 -0.24 0.32
N GLY A 14 -10.44 -0.47 -0.85
CA GLY A 14 -11.82 -0.09 -1.14
C GLY A 14 -12.83 -0.91 -0.37
N LYS A 15 -13.59 -0.26 0.52
CA LYS A 15 -14.54 -0.94 1.39
C LYS A 15 -15.75 -1.54 0.64
N ASP A 16 -16.11 -0.95 -0.51
CA ASP A 16 -17.29 -1.34 -1.30
C ASP A 16 -16.91 -2.20 -2.53
N ASN A 17 -15.60 -2.48 -2.74
CA ASN A 17 -15.16 -3.35 -3.83
C ASN A 17 -15.33 -4.83 -3.42
N PRO A 18 -16.28 -5.59 -4.01
CA PRO A 18 -16.53 -6.98 -3.63
C PRO A 18 -15.37 -7.93 -3.96
N HIS A 19 -14.45 -7.51 -4.83
CA HIS A 19 -13.26 -8.27 -5.23
C HIS A 19 -11.98 -7.73 -4.59
N GLY A 20 -12.10 -6.72 -3.71
CA GLY A 20 -10.97 -6.08 -3.05
C GLY A 20 -10.33 -6.92 -1.96
N LEU A 21 -9.10 -6.58 -1.61
CA LEU A 21 -8.38 -7.20 -0.48
C LEU A 21 -8.82 -6.64 0.88
N HIS A 22 -9.48 -5.48 0.91
CA HIS A 22 -9.96 -4.77 2.11
C HIS A 22 -8.88 -4.56 3.17
N VAL A 23 -7.67 -4.31 2.74
CA VAL A 23 -6.52 -4.03 3.60
C VAL A 23 -6.44 -2.55 3.96
N PHE A 24 -5.80 -2.23 5.06
CA PHE A 24 -5.60 -0.84 5.48
C PHE A 24 -4.21 -0.63 6.06
N TRP A 25 -3.76 0.60 6.03
CA TRP A 25 -2.47 1.02 6.57
C TRP A 25 -2.63 1.88 7.80
N THR A 26 -1.69 1.71 8.71
CA THR A 26 -1.43 2.60 9.83
C THR A 26 -0.07 3.25 9.64
N GLN A 27 0.14 4.40 10.27
CA GLN A 27 1.42 5.10 10.23
C GLN A 27 1.98 5.31 11.63
N ASP A 28 3.30 5.24 11.73
CA ASP A 28 4.08 5.64 12.89
C ASP A 28 4.94 6.86 12.51
N ASP A 29 4.48 8.05 12.93
CA ASP A 29 5.13 9.30 12.59
C ASP A 29 6.53 9.44 13.25
N LYS A 30 6.77 8.72 14.35
CA LYS A 30 8.07 8.69 15.03
C LYS A 30 9.07 7.79 14.31
N ALA A 31 8.62 6.59 13.95
CA ALA A 31 9.45 5.63 13.21
C ALA A 31 9.55 5.93 11.71
N LYS A 32 8.74 6.89 11.19
CA LYS A 32 8.66 7.23 9.76
C LYS A 32 8.37 6.00 8.89
N THR A 33 7.39 5.22 9.32
CA THR A 33 7.03 3.95 8.69
C THR A 33 5.52 3.80 8.58
N VAL A 34 5.03 3.29 7.47
CA VAL A 34 3.66 2.78 7.34
C VAL A 34 3.65 1.28 7.50
N LEU A 35 2.57 0.74 8.03
CA LEU A 35 2.37 -0.67 8.30
C LEU A 35 0.96 -1.09 7.85
N CYS A 36 0.90 -2.17 7.08
CA CYS A 36 -0.30 -2.96 6.86
C CYS A 36 -0.12 -4.33 7.53
N GLU A 37 -1.05 -4.72 8.40
CA GLU A 37 -1.13 -6.07 8.95
C GLU A 37 -2.34 -6.76 8.32
N THR A 38 -2.13 -7.89 7.66
CA THR A 38 -3.18 -8.58 6.92
C THR A 38 -2.93 -10.06 6.77
N GLU A 39 -3.96 -10.79 6.34
CA GLU A 39 -3.90 -12.16 5.83
C GLU A 39 -4.52 -12.18 4.43
N ILE A 40 -3.86 -12.81 3.48
CA ILE A 40 -4.38 -12.93 2.11
C ILE A 40 -5.00 -14.32 1.94
N SER A 41 -6.28 -14.35 1.57
CA SER A 41 -7.01 -15.60 1.43
C SER A 41 -6.56 -16.43 0.22
N GLU A 42 -6.90 -17.71 0.22
CA GLU A 42 -6.69 -18.63 -0.91
C GLU A 42 -7.34 -18.17 -2.23
N ASN A 43 -8.32 -17.26 -2.18
CA ASN A 43 -8.94 -16.70 -3.39
C ASN A 43 -7.96 -15.90 -4.24
N TYR A 44 -6.87 -15.45 -3.65
CA TYR A 44 -5.82 -14.63 -4.31
C TYR A 44 -4.50 -15.41 -4.51
N ARG A 45 -4.59 -16.74 -4.55
CA ARG A 45 -3.43 -17.60 -4.78
C ARG A 45 -3.01 -17.68 -6.25
N SER A 46 -1.75 -18.03 -6.46
CA SER A 46 -1.25 -18.61 -7.71
C SER A 46 -1.26 -20.14 -7.64
N TYR A 47 -0.41 -20.70 -6.79
CA TYR A 47 -0.39 -22.10 -6.44
C TYR A 47 -1.09 -22.33 -5.08
N PRO A 48 -1.58 -23.55 -4.76
CA PRO A 48 -2.13 -23.84 -3.45
C PRO A 48 -1.19 -23.37 -2.32
N GLY A 49 -1.73 -22.58 -1.39
CA GLY A 49 -0.96 -22.05 -0.27
C GLY A 49 -0.05 -20.85 -0.58
N VAL A 50 0.00 -20.35 -1.82
CA VAL A 50 0.91 -19.27 -2.24
C VAL A 50 0.14 -18.09 -2.80
N VAL A 51 0.33 -16.90 -2.21
CA VAL A 51 -0.23 -15.64 -2.70
C VAL A 51 0.30 -15.35 -4.09
N HIS A 52 -0.59 -14.95 -5.02
CA HIS A 52 -0.18 -14.59 -6.38
C HIS A 52 0.84 -13.43 -6.36
N GLY A 53 1.91 -13.56 -7.15
CA GLY A 53 2.99 -12.55 -7.20
C GLY A 53 2.50 -11.15 -7.58
N GLY A 54 1.47 -11.05 -8.42
CA GLY A 54 0.83 -9.77 -8.73
C GLY A 54 0.12 -9.14 -7.53
N VAL A 55 -0.47 -9.94 -6.64
CA VAL A 55 -1.08 -9.44 -5.38
C VAL A 55 0.01 -8.96 -4.43
N VAL A 56 1.12 -9.69 -4.32
CA VAL A 56 2.31 -9.25 -3.57
C VAL A 56 2.82 -7.91 -4.09
N ALA A 57 2.95 -7.77 -5.42
CA ALA A 57 3.37 -6.52 -6.04
C ALA A 57 2.36 -5.38 -5.76
N ALA A 58 1.05 -5.63 -5.85
CA ALA A 58 0.01 -4.65 -5.57
C ALA A 58 0.06 -4.15 -4.11
N LEU A 59 0.28 -5.04 -3.15
CA LEU A 59 0.45 -4.67 -1.74
C LEU A 59 1.66 -3.74 -1.54
N LEU A 60 2.78 -4.04 -2.19
CA LEU A 60 4.00 -3.23 -2.10
C LEU A 60 3.85 -1.90 -2.84
N ASP A 61 3.14 -1.87 -3.96
CA ASP A 61 2.83 -0.66 -4.74
C ASP A 61 1.99 0.33 -3.92
N GLU A 62 0.88 -0.13 -3.37
CA GLU A 62 0.02 0.69 -2.51
C GLU A 62 0.77 1.18 -1.27
N THR A 63 1.60 0.33 -0.66
CA THR A 63 2.42 0.70 0.50
C THR A 63 3.37 1.85 0.18
N ALA A 64 3.88 1.93 -1.05
CA ALA A 64 4.72 3.05 -1.49
C ALA A 64 3.95 4.38 -1.51
N GLY A 65 2.74 4.41 -2.06
CA GLY A 65 1.86 5.57 -2.02
C GLY A 65 1.52 5.99 -0.58
N ARG A 66 1.26 5.01 0.29
CA ARG A 66 0.96 5.22 1.71
C ARG A 66 2.10 5.87 2.49
N ALA A 67 3.33 5.53 2.19
CA ALA A 67 4.50 6.15 2.81
C ALA A 67 4.59 7.65 2.47
N ILE A 68 4.21 8.06 1.25
CA ILE A 68 4.16 9.47 0.86
C ILE A 68 3.04 10.23 1.58
N ILE A 69 1.87 9.63 1.71
CA ILE A 69 0.75 10.23 2.45
C ILE A 69 1.16 10.53 3.89
N MET A 70 1.90 9.63 4.52
CA MET A 70 2.44 9.85 5.85
C MET A 70 3.35 11.09 5.93
N ASP A 71 4.22 11.27 4.94
CA ASP A 71 5.20 12.37 4.94
C ASP A 71 4.60 13.72 4.55
N ASN A 72 3.62 13.74 3.62
CA ASN A 72 3.13 14.95 2.98
C ASN A 72 1.62 15.20 3.20
N GLY A 73 0.94 14.34 3.96
CA GLY A 73 -0.49 14.43 4.24
C GLY A 73 -1.39 13.74 3.20
N PRO A 74 -2.70 13.63 3.50
CA PRO A 74 -3.64 12.82 2.74
C PRO A 74 -3.91 13.34 1.31
N ASP A 75 -3.58 14.59 1.03
CA ASP A 75 -3.74 15.19 -0.31
C ASP A 75 -2.52 14.95 -1.21
N ALA A 76 -1.45 14.37 -0.69
CA ALA A 76 -0.23 14.07 -1.44
C ALA A 76 -0.36 12.76 -2.23
N LEU A 77 -1.35 12.68 -3.12
CA LEU A 77 -1.55 11.53 -3.97
C LEU A 77 -0.48 11.49 -5.07
N MET A 78 0.10 10.31 -5.24
CA MET A 78 1.15 10.06 -6.21
C MET A 78 0.81 8.81 -7.02
N VAL A 79 1.42 8.68 -8.21
CA VAL A 79 1.29 7.49 -9.05
C VAL A 79 2.64 6.82 -9.23
N THR A 80 2.62 5.51 -9.36
CA THR A 80 3.85 4.72 -9.54
C THR A 80 4.32 4.81 -10.98
N LEU A 81 5.56 5.28 -11.16
CA LEU A 81 6.25 5.29 -12.45
C LEU A 81 7.03 4.01 -12.68
N LYS A 82 7.67 3.46 -11.65
CA LYS A 82 8.42 2.21 -11.70
C LYS A 82 8.28 1.48 -10.36
N LEU A 83 7.98 0.19 -10.44
CA LEU A 83 8.02 -0.71 -9.30
C LEU A 83 9.00 -1.85 -9.61
N GLU A 84 9.97 -2.06 -8.74
CA GLU A 84 10.90 -3.17 -8.81
C GLU A 84 10.69 -4.05 -7.58
N VAL A 85 10.28 -5.30 -7.81
CA VAL A 85 9.96 -6.27 -6.75
C VAL A 85 10.95 -7.43 -6.79
N VAL A 86 11.50 -7.76 -5.65
CA VAL A 86 12.34 -8.94 -5.44
C VAL A 86 11.60 -9.93 -4.56
N TYR A 87 11.26 -11.09 -5.09
CA TYR A 87 10.63 -12.20 -4.39
C TYR A 87 11.73 -13.09 -3.80
N LYS A 88 11.92 -12.98 -2.48
CA LYS A 88 12.98 -13.72 -1.76
C LYS A 88 12.52 -15.09 -1.29
N LYS A 89 11.23 -15.22 -0.97
CA LYS A 89 10.55 -16.44 -0.54
C LYS A 89 9.12 -16.42 -1.06
N VAL A 90 8.45 -17.56 -1.05
CA VAL A 90 7.00 -17.59 -1.26
C VAL A 90 6.28 -16.85 -0.14
N THR A 91 5.26 -16.08 -0.48
CA THR A 91 4.38 -15.45 0.49
C THR A 91 3.19 -16.37 0.70
N PRO A 92 3.00 -16.97 1.89
CA PRO A 92 1.93 -17.94 2.10
C PRO A 92 0.56 -17.25 2.24
N THR A 93 -0.49 -17.93 1.75
CA THR A 93 -1.89 -17.55 2.03
C THR A 93 -2.27 -17.84 3.48
N ASN A 94 -3.37 -17.25 3.95
CA ASN A 94 -3.94 -17.46 5.30
C ASN A 94 -2.89 -17.36 6.42
N THR A 95 -1.95 -16.45 6.25
CA THR A 95 -0.83 -16.23 7.17
C THR A 95 -0.74 -14.76 7.50
N LYS A 96 -0.49 -14.42 8.76
CA LYS A 96 -0.31 -13.03 9.19
C LYS A 96 0.93 -12.43 8.54
N LEU A 97 0.72 -11.40 7.75
CA LEU A 97 1.76 -10.65 7.05
C LEU A 97 1.87 -9.26 7.63
N LYS A 98 3.08 -8.74 7.72
CA LYS A 98 3.36 -7.33 8.01
C LYS A 98 4.04 -6.69 6.80
N ILE A 99 3.44 -5.63 6.28
CA ILE A 99 3.95 -4.94 5.10
C ILE A 99 4.37 -3.55 5.54
N TYR A 100 5.66 -3.28 5.47
CA TYR A 100 6.26 -2.01 5.86
C TYR A 100 6.60 -1.18 4.65
N GLY A 101 6.48 0.14 4.79
CA GLY A 101 6.93 1.09 3.78
C GLY A 101 7.54 2.33 4.42
N ARG A 102 8.57 2.88 3.76
CA ARG A 102 9.22 4.12 4.17
C ARG A 102 9.76 4.88 2.98
N VAL A 103 9.72 6.19 3.06
CA VAL A 103 10.34 7.07 2.08
C VAL A 103 11.84 7.01 2.25
N LYS A 104 12.57 6.66 1.18
CA LYS A 104 14.03 6.66 1.14
C LYS A 104 14.57 8.02 0.68
N LYS A 105 13.92 8.60 -0.32
CA LYS A 105 14.31 9.89 -0.90
C LYS A 105 13.09 10.59 -1.44
N THR A 106 12.96 11.87 -1.14
CA THR A 106 11.90 12.71 -1.67
C THR A 106 12.48 13.92 -2.40
N GLY A 107 11.76 14.38 -3.41
CA GLY A 107 12.03 15.61 -4.16
C GLY A 107 10.71 16.29 -4.52
N THR A 108 10.77 17.38 -5.28
CA THR A 108 9.61 18.24 -5.57
C THR A 108 8.50 17.52 -6.36
N SER A 109 8.85 16.59 -7.27
CA SER A 109 7.90 15.94 -8.18
C SER A 109 7.98 14.41 -8.17
N ARG A 110 8.91 13.84 -7.44
CA ARG A 110 9.14 12.40 -7.38
C ARG A 110 9.70 11.96 -6.03
N ALA A 111 9.47 10.71 -5.68
CA ALA A 111 10.07 10.10 -4.50
C ALA A 111 10.46 8.65 -4.77
N VAL A 112 11.43 8.15 -4.00
CA VAL A 112 11.80 6.75 -3.95
C VAL A 112 11.36 6.19 -2.62
N VAL A 113 10.59 5.10 -2.66
CA VAL A 113 10.05 4.41 -1.49
C VAL A 113 10.54 2.98 -1.47
N GLU A 114 10.87 2.47 -0.30
CA GLU A 114 11.17 1.07 -0.06
C GLU A 114 10.03 0.43 0.72
N GLY A 115 9.70 -0.81 0.36
CA GLY A 115 8.71 -1.62 1.06
C GLY A 115 9.14 -3.06 1.19
N GLU A 116 8.62 -3.76 2.19
CA GLU A 116 8.91 -5.17 2.42
C GLU A 116 7.73 -5.89 3.05
N ILE A 117 7.58 -7.18 2.73
CA ILE A 117 6.61 -8.09 3.36
C ILE A 117 7.37 -9.02 4.30
N VAL A 118 7.00 -8.97 5.57
CA VAL A 118 7.61 -9.74 6.65
C VAL A 118 6.67 -10.85 7.09
N LEU A 119 7.19 -12.06 7.17
CA LEU A 119 6.50 -13.26 7.63
C LEU A 119 6.51 -13.37 9.17
N PRO A 120 5.68 -14.24 9.77
CA PRO A 120 5.64 -14.44 11.22
C PRO A 120 6.98 -14.83 11.86
N ASP A 121 7.85 -15.49 11.11
CA ASP A 121 9.21 -15.87 11.55
C ASP A 121 10.22 -14.70 11.49
N GLY A 122 9.78 -13.51 11.09
CA GLY A 122 10.62 -12.33 10.92
C GLY A 122 11.38 -12.27 9.58
N SER A 123 11.27 -13.29 8.73
CA SER A 123 11.92 -13.28 7.43
C SER A 123 11.15 -12.43 6.40
N VAL A 124 11.86 -11.84 5.45
CA VAL A 124 11.28 -11.04 4.36
C VAL A 124 10.94 -11.96 3.19
N SER A 125 9.67 -12.03 2.80
CA SER A 125 9.23 -12.80 1.63
C SER A 125 9.40 -12.02 0.33
N ALA A 126 9.12 -10.73 0.33
CA ALA A 126 9.32 -9.86 -0.82
C ALA A 126 9.74 -8.46 -0.37
N ALA A 127 10.51 -7.78 -1.21
CA ALA A 127 10.89 -6.39 -1.03
C ALA A 127 10.72 -5.63 -2.34
N ALA A 128 10.44 -4.33 -2.25
CA ALA A 128 10.28 -3.47 -3.42
C ALA A 128 10.96 -2.12 -3.25
N THR A 129 11.35 -1.56 -4.41
CA THR A 129 11.69 -0.15 -4.55
C THR A 129 10.75 0.45 -5.58
N ALA A 130 10.02 1.50 -5.19
CA ALA A 130 9.11 2.23 -6.05
C ALA A 130 9.65 3.62 -6.35
N LEU A 131 9.63 4.01 -7.61
CA LEU A 131 9.75 5.39 -8.04
C LEU A 131 8.34 5.91 -8.29
N ILE A 132 7.91 6.88 -7.50
CA ILE A 132 6.60 7.47 -7.58
C ILE A 132 6.68 8.94 -7.96
N VAL A 133 5.68 9.43 -8.68
CA VAL A 133 5.66 10.78 -9.27
C VAL A 133 4.29 11.43 -9.06
N LYS A 134 4.24 12.76 -9.19
CA LYS A 134 2.96 13.47 -9.21
C LYS A 134 2.08 12.95 -10.33
N PRO A 135 0.76 12.78 -10.08
CA PRO A 135 -0.15 12.33 -11.12
C PRO A 135 -0.27 13.37 -12.25
N PRO A 136 -0.61 12.95 -13.47
CA PRO A 136 -0.95 13.87 -14.55
C PRO A 136 -2.10 14.80 -14.15
N ALA A 137 -2.09 16.01 -14.67
CA ALA A 137 -3.19 16.96 -14.48
C ALA A 137 -4.52 16.34 -14.95
N GLY A 138 -5.58 16.48 -14.14
CA GLY A 138 -6.91 15.98 -14.44
C GLY A 138 -7.14 14.49 -14.10
N LEU A 139 -6.16 13.73 -13.68
CA LEU A 139 -6.34 12.33 -13.31
C LEU A 139 -7.45 12.13 -12.24
N LEU A 140 -7.54 13.06 -11.31
CA LEU A 140 -8.48 13.01 -10.19
C LEU A 140 -9.76 13.85 -10.43
N ALA A 141 -10.00 14.34 -11.64
CA ALA A 141 -11.15 15.21 -11.94
C ALA A 141 -12.52 14.53 -11.70
N GLY A 142 -12.60 13.20 -11.79
CA GLY A 142 -13.81 12.41 -11.52
C GLY A 142 -13.86 11.78 -10.11
N TRP A 143 -13.01 12.20 -9.20
CA TRP A 143 -12.80 11.53 -7.90
C TRP A 143 -13.74 12.03 -6.78
N THR A 144 -14.91 12.52 -7.10
CA THR A 144 -15.81 13.24 -6.16
C THR A 144 -16.30 12.39 -5.01
N GLU A 145 -16.87 11.20 -5.24
CA GLU A 145 -17.37 10.30 -4.19
C GLU A 145 -16.21 9.67 -3.40
N GLU A 146 -15.19 9.24 -4.10
CA GLU A 146 -13.95 8.71 -3.51
C GLU A 146 -13.27 9.75 -2.63
N GLU A 147 -13.20 11.00 -3.06
CA GLU A 147 -12.63 12.10 -2.27
C GLU A 147 -13.40 12.33 -0.96
N ALA A 148 -14.71 12.28 -1.00
CA ALA A 148 -15.54 12.44 0.20
C ALA A 148 -15.23 11.36 1.24
N GLU A 149 -15.14 10.09 0.83
CA GLU A 149 -14.76 8.98 1.70
C GLU A 149 -13.33 9.12 2.22
N TRP A 150 -12.40 9.47 1.34
CA TRP A 150 -11.00 9.69 1.68
C TRP A 150 -10.84 10.75 2.77
N ARG A 151 -11.51 11.91 2.61
CA ARG A 151 -11.49 12.99 3.62
C ARG A 151 -12.16 12.57 4.91
N ARG A 152 -13.29 11.87 4.83
CA ARG A 152 -14.04 11.37 6.00
C ARG A 152 -13.18 10.40 6.83
N THR A 153 -12.40 9.56 6.18
CA THR A 153 -11.54 8.58 6.86
C THR A 153 -10.20 9.17 7.30
N SER A 154 -9.74 10.25 6.66
CA SER A 154 -8.55 11.01 7.09
C SER A 154 -8.78 11.76 8.41
N ALA A 155 -10.00 12.20 8.69
CA ALA A 155 -10.35 13.00 9.87
C ALA A 155 -10.56 12.17 11.14
N LYS A 156 -10.56 10.83 11.05
CA LYS A 156 -10.71 9.95 12.23
C LYS A 156 -9.34 9.75 12.88
N GLU A 157 -9.09 10.53 13.92
CA GLU A 157 -8.00 10.29 14.87
C GLU A 157 -8.26 9.06 15.75
#